data_7975b7f9cbbcc4595a993da8abff6e43
#
_entry.id   7975b7f9cbbcc4595a993da8abff6e43
#
_cell.length_a   1.000
_cell.length_b   1.000
_cell.length_c   1.000
_cell.angle_alpha   90.00
_cell.angle_beta   90.00
_cell.angle_gamma   90.00
#
_symmetry.space_group_name_H-M   'P 1'
#
loop_
_entity.id
_entity.type
_entity.pdbx_description
1 polymer ?
#
loop_
_entity_poly.entity_id
_entity_poly.type
_entity_poly.pdbx_seq_one_letter_code
_entity_poly.pdbx_strand_id
1 'polypeptide(L)'
;LEGAYHVTDVATTCVDLARWGGLVQGVCAMDHALRNRLCTREELDVALARLSANARGLGAARIAVRLADPLSESPGESLSRVRMWQARIPRPVLQHEIWTEVGLVRTDYFWPETVVETHPVSEFDGEAKYHREAYGRATEETVLAERRRERELWRLGYPVARWTWADAWYNGGARMLAELAAVGVRPGAARW
;
A
#
# COMPACT_ATOMS: atom_id res chain seq x y z
N LEU A 1 25.49 20.56 7.84
CA LEU A 1 26.47 20.70 6.75
C LEU A 1 27.83 20.21 7.24
N GLU A 2 28.13 18.95 7.08
CA GLU A 2 29.51 18.46 7.23
C GLU A 2 30.14 18.38 5.82
N GLY A 3 31.11 19.27 5.56
CA GLY A 3 31.91 19.28 4.35
C GLY A 3 31.28 20.03 3.17
N ALA A 4 31.86 19.85 1.97
CA ALA A 4 31.53 20.57 0.73
C ALA A 4 30.31 20.02 -0.04
N TYR A 5 29.51 19.14 0.57
CA TYR A 5 28.38 18.52 -0.09
C TYR A 5 27.06 19.18 0.29
N HIS A 6 26.25 19.52 -0.72
CA HIS A 6 24.86 19.91 -0.55
C HIS A 6 23.99 18.68 -0.66
N VAL A 7 23.21 18.39 0.39
CA VAL A 7 22.24 17.31 0.41
C VAL A 7 20.82 17.86 0.46
N THR A 8 19.88 17.16 -0.16
CA THR A 8 18.45 17.46 -0.07
C THR A 8 17.90 16.97 1.27
N ASP A 9 16.89 17.66 1.80
CA ASP A 9 16.09 17.15 2.90
C ASP A 9 15.25 15.91 2.45
N VAL A 10 14.67 15.20 3.42
CA VAL A 10 13.91 13.97 3.16
C VAL A 10 12.70 14.24 2.25
N ALA A 11 11.95 15.31 2.51
CA ALA A 11 10.77 15.65 1.73
C ALA A 11 11.12 15.97 0.27
N THR A 12 12.17 16.76 0.04
CA THR A 12 12.69 17.07 -1.31
C THR A 12 13.16 15.79 -2.00
N THR A 13 13.88 14.90 -1.29
CA THR A 13 14.33 13.62 -1.84
C THR A 13 13.15 12.75 -2.27
N CYS A 14 12.10 12.63 -1.44
CA CYS A 14 10.89 11.88 -1.78
C CYS A 14 10.18 12.45 -3.02
N VAL A 15 10.07 13.77 -3.12
CA VAL A 15 9.48 14.44 -4.29
C VAL A 15 10.33 14.19 -5.55
N ASP A 16 11.65 14.23 -5.46
CA ASP A 16 12.54 13.95 -6.57
C ASP A 16 12.49 12.47 -7.00
N LEU A 17 12.37 11.52 -6.07
CA LEU A 17 12.14 10.12 -6.41
C LEU A 17 10.84 9.93 -7.20
N ALA A 18 9.78 10.65 -6.85
CA ALA A 18 8.53 10.61 -7.62
C ALA A 18 8.67 11.18 -9.02
N ARG A 19 9.47 12.25 -9.17
CA ARG A 19 9.70 12.93 -10.47
C ARG A 19 10.54 12.11 -11.44
N TRP A 20 11.56 11.44 -10.95
CA TRP A 20 12.57 10.78 -11.78
C TRP A 20 12.45 9.26 -11.77
N GLY A 21 12.09 8.68 -10.65
CA GLY A 21 11.86 7.23 -10.49
C GLY A 21 10.45 6.81 -10.88
N GLY A 22 9.49 7.73 -10.79
CA GLY A 22 8.09 7.47 -11.09
C GLY A 22 7.18 7.33 -9.87
N LEU A 23 5.89 7.13 -10.14
CA LEU A 23 4.84 7.20 -9.12
C LEU A 23 5.04 6.17 -7.98
N VAL A 24 5.37 4.92 -8.32
CA VAL A 24 5.54 3.85 -7.32
C VAL A 24 6.67 4.18 -6.36
N GLN A 25 7.84 4.55 -6.89
CA GLN A 25 9.02 4.90 -6.10
C GLN A 25 8.74 6.09 -5.18
N GLY A 26 8.04 7.11 -5.71
CA GLY A 26 7.66 8.28 -4.94
C GLY A 26 6.72 7.94 -3.79
N VAL A 27 5.65 7.17 -4.04
CA VAL A 27 4.70 6.77 -2.99
C VAL A 27 5.37 5.90 -1.94
N CYS A 28 6.16 4.89 -2.34
CA CYS A 28 6.90 4.05 -1.38
C CYS A 28 7.83 4.87 -0.48
N ALA A 29 8.56 5.83 -1.05
CA ALA A 29 9.46 6.69 -0.27
C ALA A 29 8.70 7.61 0.67
N MET A 30 7.60 8.22 0.21
CA MET A 30 6.78 9.13 1.01
C MET A 30 6.05 8.39 2.14
N ASP A 31 5.45 7.22 1.87
CA ASP A 31 4.79 6.39 2.88
C ASP A 31 5.80 6.01 3.97
N HIS A 32 6.98 5.53 3.59
CA HIS A 32 8.05 5.20 4.53
C HIS A 32 8.49 6.41 5.34
N ALA A 33 8.70 7.56 4.70
CA ALA A 33 9.14 8.78 5.37
C ALA A 33 8.10 9.30 6.38
N LEU A 34 6.81 9.30 6.00
CA LEU A 34 5.71 9.71 6.87
C LEU A 34 5.54 8.73 8.05
N ARG A 35 5.54 7.42 7.80
CA ARG A 35 5.41 6.38 8.82
C ARG A 35 6.50 6.48 9.88
N ASN A 36 7.74 6.70 9.46
CA ASN A 36 8.90 6.81 10.35
C ASN A 36 9.13 8.24 10.89
N ARG A 37 8.21 9.17 10.59
CA ARG A 37 8.30 10.58 11.01
C ARG A 37 9.61 11.25 10.57
N LEU A 38 10.13 10.86 9.41
CA LEU A 38 11.32 11.47 8.81
C LEU A 38 10.99 12.79 8.10
N CYS A 39 9.73 12.98 7.72
CA CYS A 39 9.16 14.25 7.31
C CYS A 39 7.66 14.28 7.60
N THR A 40 7.05 15.45 7.46
CA THR A 40 5.61 15.65 7.59
C THR A 40 4.93 15.79 6.24
N ARG A 41 3.61 15.75 6.23
CA ARG A 41 2.80 16.01 5.03
C ARG A 41 3.04 17.45 4.53
N GLU A 42 3.10 18.40 5.43
CA GLU A 42 3.32 19.82 5.13
C GLU A 42 4.68 20.04 4.48
N GLU A 43 5.72 19.34 4.93
CA GLU A 43 7.05 19.39 4.31
C GLU A 43 7.06 18.83 2.89
N LEU A 44 6.30 17.76 2.61
CA LEU A 44 6.11 17.23 1.25
C LEU A 44 5.39 18.25 0.37
N ASP A 45 4.35 18.91 0.87
CA ASP A 45 3.61 19.94 0.15
C ASP A 45 4.50 21.17 -0.14
N VAL A 46 5.32 21.60 0.81
CA VAL A 46 6.31 22.68 0.65
C VAL A 46 7.35 22.30 -0.40
N ALA A 47 7.91 21.09 -0.34
CA ALA A 47 8.89 20.61 -1.32
C ALA A 47 8.29 20.57 -2.73
N LEU A 48 7.04 20.12 -2.85
CA LEU A 48 6.30 20.12 -4.12
C LEU A 48 6.06 21.54 -4.65
N ALA A 49 5.68 22.48 -3.78
CA ALA A 49 5.39 23.88 -4.14
C ALA A 49 6.62 24.65 -4.62
N ARG A 50 7.83 24.24 -4.22
CA ARG A 50 9.11 24.84 -4.69
C ARG A 50 9.43 24.51 -6.14
N LEU A 51 8.76 23.53 -6.74
CA LEU A 51 8.98 23.13 -8.13
C LEU A 51 8.34 24.14 -9.09
N SER A 52 9.04 24.45 -10.17
CA SER A 52 8.47 25.26 -11.25
C SER A 52 7.30 24.52 -11.92
N ALA A 53 6.36 25.28 -12.50
CA ALA A 53 5.19 24.73 -13.19
C ALA A 53 5.56 23.78 -14.35
N ASN A 54 6.74 23.96 -14.93
CA ASN A 54 7.26 23.15 -16.05
C ASN A 54 8.27 22.08 -15.59
N ALA A 55 8.39 21.84 -14.29
CA ALA A 55 9.34 20.85 -13.79
C ALA A 55 9.03 19.45 -14.32
N ARG A 56 10.04 18.78 -14.86
CA ARG A 56 9.92 17.40 -15.34
C ARG A 56 9.40 16.50 -14.20
N GLY A 57 8.39 15.67 -14.50
CA GLY A 57 7.83 14.72 -13.54
C GLY A 57 6.91 15.35 -12.48
N LEU A 58 6.57 16.63 -12.56
CA LEU A 58 5.70 17.34 -11.62
C LEU A 58 4.34 16.63 -11.44
N GLY A 59 3.76 16.09 -12.53
CA GLY A 59 2.50 15.35 -12.48
C GLY A 59 2.58 14.10 -11.60
N ALA A 60 3.64 13.32 -11.74
CA ALA A 60 3.89 12.14 -10.91
C ALA A 60 4.10 12.52 -9.44
N ALA A 61 4.87 13.58 -9.17
CA ALA A 61 5.10 14.07 -7.81
C ALA A 61 3.81 14.54 -7.12
N ARG A 62 2.95 15.29 -7.83
CA ARG A 62 1.64 15.72 -7.30
C ARG A 62 0.75 14.54 -6.92
N ILE A 63 0.73 13.53 -7.78
CA ILE A 63 -0.06 12.32 -7.50
C ILE A 63 0.56 11.56 -6.33
N ALA A 64 1.88 11.41 -6.27
CA ALA A 64 2.56 10.72 -5.18
C ALA A 64 2.30 11.38 -3.82
N VAL A 65 2.44 12.70 -3.72
CA VAL A 65 2.12 13.45 -2.49
C VAL A 65 0.65 13.22 -2.09
N ARG A 66 -0.29 13.27 -3.03
CA ARG A 66 -1.71 13.01 -2.75
C ARG A 66 -1.96 11.60 -2.23
N LEU A 67 -1.29 10.60 -2.81
CA LEU A 67 -1.45 9.19 -2.45
C LEU A 67 -0.68 8.79 -1.18
N ALA A 68 0.31 9.54 -0.77
CA ALA A 68 1.15 9.20 0.37
C ALA A 68 0.31 8.99 1.64
N ASP A 69 0.58 7.91 2.37
CA ASP A 69 -0.19 7.52 3.56
C ASP A 69 0.72 6.78 4.55
N PRO A 70 0.87 7.26 5.80
CA PRO A 70 1.72 6.63 6.81
C PRO A 70 1.24 5.26 7.27
N LEU A 71 0.01 4.86 6.93
CA LEU A 71 -0.55 3.56 7.31
C LEU A 71 -0.06 2.41 6.42
N SER A 72 0.55 2.68 5.24
CA SER A 72 1.24 1.63 4.48
C SER A 72 2.48 1.16 5.23
N GLU A 73 2.55 -0.13 5.55
CA GLU A 73 3.60 -0.71 6.39
C GLU A 73 4.77 -1.26 5.59
N SER A 74 4.58 -1.50 4.30
CA SER A 74 5.60 -2.06 3.41
C SER A 74 5.59 -1.41 2.02
N PRO A 75 6.72 -1.51 1.28
CA PRO A 75 6.75 -1.09 -0.12
C PRO A 75 5.75 -1.84 -1.02
N GLY A 76 5.41 -3.08 -0.68
CA GLY A 76 4.43 -3.87 -1.42
C GLY A 76 3.00 -3.37 -1.22
N GLU A 77 2.67 -2.92 -0.04
CA GLU A 77 1.41 -2.23 0.22
C GLU A 77 1.34 -0.89 -0.54
N SER A 78 2.40 -0.10 -0.50
CA SER A 78 2.46 1.16 -1.27
C SER A 78 2.30 0.92 -2.77
N LEU A 79 3.00 -0.08 -3.33
CA LEU A 79 2.86 -0.51 -4.73
C LEU A 79 1.41 -0.89 -5.05
N SER A 80 0.81 -1.73 -4.22
CA SER A 80 -0.57 -2.21 -4.40
C SER A 80 -1.56 -1.04 -4.44
N ARG A 81 -1.42 -0.05 -3.56
CA ARG A 81 -2.23 1.18 -3.55
C ARG A 81 -2.07 1.98 -4.84
N VAL A 82 -0.86 2.11 -5.35
CA VAL A 82 -0.63 2.76 -6.65
C VAL A 82 -1.34 2.02 -7.78
N ARG A 83 -1.29 0.68 -7.80
CA ARG A 83 -1.99 -0.15 -8.80
C ARG A 83 -3.50 -0.02 -8.70
N MET A 84 -4.05 -0.03 -7.47
CA MET A 84 -5.47 0.22 -7.22
C MET A 84 -5.90 1.58 -7.76
N TRP A 85 -5.13 2.63 -7.45
CA TRP A 85 -5.42 3.97 -7.94
C TRP A 85 -5.37 4.05 -9.48
N GLN A 86 -4.34 3.46 -10.12
CA GLN A 86 -4.21 3.41 -11.58
C GLN A 86 -5.41 2.71 -12.24
N ALA A 87 -5.88 1.62 -11.64
CA ALA A 87 -7.01 0.82 -12.10
C ALA A 87 -8.38 1.41 -11.68
N ARG A 88 -8.42 2.57 -11.00
CA ARG A 88 -9.66 3.17 -10.49
C ARG A 88 -10.42 2.27 -9.50
N ILE A 89 -9.72 1.44 -8.77
CA ILE A 89 -10.31 0.71 -7.65
C ILE A 89 -10.73 1.74 -6.58
N PRO A 90 -11.89 1.58 -5.93
CA PRO A 90 -12.29 2.43 -4.82
C PRO A 90 -11.22 2.49 -3.73
N ARG A 91 -11.08 3.64 -3.06
CA ARG A 91 -10.08 3.82 -2.02
C ARG A 91 -10.35 2.86 -0.86
N PRO A 92 -9.39 2.02 -0.47
CA PRO A 92 -9.52 1.19 0.73
C PRO A 92 -9.31 2.00 2.01
N VAL A 93 -9.85 1.50 3.10
CA VAL A 93 -9.40 1.82 4.47
C VAL A 93 -8.18 0.95 4.75
N LEU A 94 -7.09 1.58 5.23
CA LEU A 94 -5.84 0.86 5.52
C LEU A 94 -5.82 0.40 6.97
N GLN A 95 -5.16 -0.73 7.21
CA GLN A 95 -4.87 -1.27 8.54
C GLN A 95 -6.15 -1.40 9.40
N HIS A 96 -7.23 -1.90 8.78
CA HIS A 96 -8.53 -2.04 9.44
C HIS A 96 -8.52 -3.18 10.46
N GLU A 97 -9.05 -2.90 11.64
CA GLU A 97 -9.12 -3.84 12.76
C GLU A 97 -10.51 -4.48 12.85
N ILE A 98 -10.55 -5.81 12.92
CA ILE A 98 -11.77 -6.61 13.01
C ILE A 98 -11.66 -7.51 14.24
N TRP A 99 -12.62 -7.39 15.16
CA TRP A 99 -12.72 -8.31 16.30
C TRP A 99 -13.35 -9.62 15.86
N THR A 100 -12.65 -10.72 16.15
CA THR A 100 -13.08 -12.09 15.84
C THR A 100 -13.06 -12.96 17.08
N GLU A 101 -13.58 -14.19 17.01
CA GLU A 101 -13.49 -15.15 18.13
C GLU A 101 -12.04 -15.58 18.43
N VAL A 102 -11.14 -15.45 17.46
CA VAL A 102 -9.71 -15.76 17.65
C VAL A 102 -8.88 -14.53 18.03
N GLY A 103 -9.53 -13.39 18.30
CA GLY A 103 -8.89 -12.14 18.70
C GLY A 103 -8.98 -11.03 17.63
N LEU A 104 -8.21 -9.97 17.83
CA LEU A 104 -8.14 -8.85 16.92
C LEU A 104 -7.35 -9.23 15.65
N VAL A 105 -7.98 -9.08 14.50
CA VAL A 105 -7.36 -9.25 13.18
C VAL A 105 -7.21 -7.88 12.54
N ARG A 106 -6.01 -7.55 12.07
CA ARG A 106 -5.73 -6.33 11.32
C ARG A 106 -5.44 -6.70 9.87
N THR A 107 -6.17 -6.07 8.94
CA THR A 107 -6.05 -6.31 7.50
C THR A 107 -5.43 -5.10 6.81
N ASP A 108 -4.61 -5.31 5.77
CA ASP A 108 -3.93 -4.21 5.08
C ASP A 108 -4.93 -3.28 4.38
N TYR A 109 -6.00 -3.86 3.82
CA TYR A 109 -7.02 -3.13 3.08
C TYR A 109 -8.41 -3.63 3.43
N PHE A 110 -9.34 -2.70 3.52
CA PHE A 110 -10.75 -2.96 3.77
C PHE A 110 -11.63 -2.02 2.92
N TRP A 111 -12.71 -2.54 2.38
CA TRP A 111 -13.75 -1.74 1.72
C TRP A 111 -15.06 -1.89 2.48
N PRO A 112 -15.58 -0.80 3.07
CA PRO A 112 -16.85 -0.84 3.79
C PRO A 112 -18.01 -1.10 2.84
N GLU A 113 -19.14 -1.60 3.37
CA GLU A 113 -20.37 -1.93 2.62
C GLU A 113 -20.90 -0.74 1.80
N THR A 114 -20.68 0.48 2.28
CA THR A 114 -21.01 1.70 1.54
C THR A 114 -20.22 1.90 0.23
N VAL A 115 -19.13 1.14 0.06
CA VAL A 115 -18.24 1.21 -1.11
C VAL A 115 -18.31 -0.07 -1.93
N VAL A 116 -18.34 -1.24 -1.27
CA VAL A 116 -18.46 -2.57 -1.89
C VAL A 116 -19.42 -3.41 -1.06
N GLU A 117 -20.48 -3.89 -1.65
CA GLU A 117 -21.59 -4.59 -0.98
C GLU A 117 -21.15 -5.74 -0.08
N THR A 118 -20.08 -6.44 -0.43
CA THR A 118 -19.54 -7.59 0.30
C THR A 118 -18.50 -7.23 1.37
N HIS A 119 -18.21 -5.95 1.61
CA HIS A 119 -17.21 -5.44 2.55
C HIS A 119 -15.92 -6.27 2.64
N PRO A 120 -15.23 -6.52 1.51
CA PRO A 120 -14.08 -7.39 1.45
C PRO A 120 -12.86 -6.80 2.17
N VAL A 121 -11.98 -7.70 2.58
CA VAL A 121 -10.65 -7.37 3.10
C VAL A 121 -9.58 -7.94 2.19
N SER A 122 -8.37 -7.39 2.27
CA SER A 122 -7.26 -8.00 1.57
C SER A 122 -5.92 -7.74 2.25
N GLU A 123 -4.95 -8.60 1.90
CA GLU A 123 -3.63 -8.62 2.49
C GLU A 123 -2.56 -8.73 1.41
N PHE A 124 -1.48 -7.99 1.60
CA PHE A 124 -0.27 -8.12 0.81
C PHE A 124 0.64 -9.17 1.45
N ASP A 125 0.82 -10.29 0.78
CA ASP A 125 1.76 -11.34 1.20
C ASP A 125 3.18 -10.99 0.74
N GLY A 126 3.97 -10.39 1.64
CA GLY A 126 5.39 -10.14 1.39
C GLY A 126 6.16 -11.45 1.24
N GLU A 127 7.10 -11.51 0.29
CA GLU A 127 7.98 -12.69 0.05
C GLU A 127 8.81 -13.09 1.29
N ALA A 128 8.86 -12.25 2.32
CA ALA A 128 9.52 -12.58 3.58
C ALA A 128 8.96 -13.85 4.25
N LYS A 129 7.73 -14.29 3.89
CA LYS A 129 7.21 -15.61 4.32
C LYS A 129 7.95 -16.77 3.63
N TYR A 130 8.42 -16.60 2.38
CA TYR A 130 9.20 -17.63 1.66
C TYR A 130 10.66 -17.66 2.07
N HIS A 131 11.26 -16.53 2.47
CA HIS A 131 12.61 -16.52 3.03
C HIS A 131 12.67 -17.03 4.48
N ARG A 132 11.55 -17.21 5.18
CA ARG A 132 11.48 -17.94 6.44
C ARG A 132 11.75 -19.44 6.28
N GLU A 133 11.60 -19.99 5.09
CA GLU A 133 12.07 -21.36 4.79
C GLU A 133 13.59 -21.51 4.90
N ALA A 134 14.34 -20.40 4.73
CA ALA A 134 15.79 -20.39 4.94
C ALA A 134 16.21 -20.25 6.42
N TYR A 135 15.29 -19.76 7.32
CA TYR A 135 15.60 -19.48 8.73
C TYR A 135 14.63 -20.11 9.76
N GLY A 136 13.71 -20.92 9.33
CA GLY A 136 12.78 -21.66 10.21
C GLY A 136 11.48 -21.95 9.50
N ARG A 137 11.14 -23.22 9.40
CA ARG A 137 9.82 -23.67 8.92
C ARG A 137 8.75 -22.96 9.72
N ALA A 138 7.75 -22.37 9.04
CA ALA A 138 6.50 -21.99 9.71
C ALA A 138 6.03 -23.22 10.48
N THR A 139 5.90 -23.11 11.79
CA THR A 139 5.44 -24.24 12.60
C THR A 139 4.04 -24.60 12.13
N GLU A 140 3.65 -25.87 12.25
CA GLU A 140 2.27 -26.31 11.95
C GLU A 140 1.25 -25.42 12.69
N GLU A 141 1.59 -24.99 13.90
CA GLU A 141 0.80 -24.06 14.69
C GLU A 141 0.56 -22.71 14.02
N THR A 142 1.60 -22.14 13.37
CA THR A 142 1.48 -20.84 12.65
C THR A 142 0.56 -20.98 11.44
N VAL A 143 0.67 -22.09 10.69
CA VAL A 143 -0.19 -22.36 9.54
C VAL A 143 -1.64 -22.59 9.98
N LEU A 144 -1.84 -23.33 11.08
CA LEU A 144 -3.16 -23.56 11.62
C LEU A 144 -3.80 -22.27 12.17
N ALA A 145 -3.03 -21.43 12.84
CA ALA A 145 -3.50 -20.12 13.33
C ALA A 145 -3.95 -19.22 12.17
N GLU A 146 -3.16 -19.16 11.08
CA GLU A 146 -3.52 -18.39 9.90
C GLU A 146 -4.81 -18.89 9.23
N ARG A 147 -4.96 -20.21 9.08
CA ARG A 147 -6.20 -20.80 8.54
C ARG A 147 -7.42 -20.54 9.42
N ARG A 148 -7.25 -20.53 10.77
CA ARG A 148 -8.32 -20.18 11.69
C ARG A 148 -8.74 -18.74 11.53
N ARG A 149 -7.77 -17.82 11.45
CA ARG A 149 -7.99 -16.39 11.22
C ARG A 149 -8.76 -16.13 9.93
N GLU A 150 -8.35 -16.73 8.84
CA GLU A 150 -9.03 -16.60 7.54
C GLU A 150 -10.46 -17.13 7.57
N ARG A 151 -10.66 -18.32 8.19
CA ARG A 151 -12.00 -18.91 8.35
C ARG A 151 -12.92 -18.01 9.16
N GLU A 152 -12.42 -17.35 10.20
CA GLU A 152 -13.21 -16.42 11.01
C GLU A 152 -13.62 -15.17 10.21
N LEU A 153 -12.74 -14.62 9.40
CA LEU A 153 -13.09 -13.52 8.49
C LEU A 153 -14.22 -13.93 7.54
N TRP A 154 -14.11 -15.11 6.92
CA TRP A 154 -15.17 -15.65 6.05
C TRP A 154 -16.48 -15.87 6.81
N ARG A 155 -16.45 -16.40 8.02
CA ARG A 155 -17.64 -16.62 8.86
C ARG A 155 -18.35 -15.30 9.20
N LEU A 156 -17.59 -14.24 9.38
CA LEU A 156 -18.09 -12.89 9.64
C LEU A 156 -18.53 -12.16 8.35
N GLY A 157 -18.44 -12.81 7.19
CA GLY A 157 -18.87 -12.23 5.92
C GLY A 157 -17.84 -11.35 5.23
N TYR A 158 -16.56 -11.42 5.64
CA TYR A 158 -15.46 -10.70 4.98
C TYR A 158 -14.77 -11.61 3.95
N PRO A 159 -15.05 -11.46 2.64
CA PRO A 159 -14.28 -12.15 1.62
C PRO A 159 -12.83 -11.65 1.65
N VAL A 160 -11.87 -12.56 1.55
CA VAL A 160 -10.44 -12.25 1.68
C VAL A 160 -9.77 -12.41 0.32
N ALA A 161 -9.07 -11.38 -0.15
CA ALA A 161 -8.17 -11.45 -1.29
C ALA A 161 -6.72 -11.32 -0.82
N ARG A 162 -5.81 -12.05 -1.48
CA ARG A 162 -4.36 -11.99 -1.18
C ARG A 162 -3.55 -11.96 -2.46
N TRP A 163 -2.44 -11.27 -2.43
CA TRP A 163 -1.50 -11.22 -3.53
C TRP A 163 -0.07 -11.02 -3.06
N THR A 164 0.84 -11.44 -3.89
CA THR A 164 2.28 -11.32 -3.67
C THR A 164 2.85 -10.07 -4.35
N TRP A 165 4.15 -9.81 -4.13
CA TRP A 165 4.88 -8.79 -4.86
C TRP A 165 4.80 -8.98 -6.38
N ALA A 166 4.98 -10.22 -6.85
CA ALA A 166 4.93 -10.52 -8.27
C ALA A 166 3.57 -10.19 -8.91
N ASP A 167 2.47 -10.47 -8.20
CA ASP A 167 1.11 -10.19 -8.66
C ASP A 167 0.82 -8.69 -8.78
N ALA A 168 1.38 -7.88 -7.89
CA ALA A 168 1.24 -6.42 -7.92
C ALA A 168 2.23 -5.73 -8.87
N TRP A 169 3.44 -6.31 -9.06
CA TRP A 169 4.50 -5.70 -9.84
C TRP A 169 4.33 -5.90 -11.34
N TYR A 170 4.15 -7.16 -11.79
CA TYR A 170 4.12 -7.48 -13.21
C TYR A 170 2.77 -7.14 -13.89
N ASN A 171 2.84 -6.80 -15.16
CA ASN A 171 1.67 -6.52 -16.01
C ASN A 171 0.70 -5.49 -15.39
N GLY A 172 1.26 -4.46 -14.73
CA GLY A 172 0.43 -3.40 -14.12
C GLY A 172 -0.43 -3.87 -12.94
N GLY A 173 -0.11 -5.02 -12.33
CA GLY A 173 -0.87 -5.58 -11.23
C GLY A 173 -2.09 -6.40 -11.66
N ALA A 174 -2.12 -6.91 -12.89
CA ALA A 174 -3.29 -7.59 -13.44
C ALA A 174 -3.76 -8.78 -12.58
N ARG A 175 -2.83 -9.57 -12.00
CA ARG A 175 -3.19 -10.69 -11.12
C ARG A 175 -3.79 -10.20 -9.80
N MET A 176 -3.17 -9.21 -9.17
CA MET A 176 -3.71 -8.57 -7.98
C MET A 176 -5.13 -8.02 -8.22
N LEU A 177 -5.35 -7.36 -9.36
CA LEU A 177 -6.67 -6.82 -9.73
C LEU A 177 -7.70 -7.93 -9.99
N ALA A 178 -7.28 -9.09 -10.47
CA ALA A 178 -8.15 -10.25 -10.62
C ALA A 178 -8.58 -10.82 -9.26
N GLU A 179 -7.66 -10.91 -8.29
CA GLU A 179 -7.99 -11.32 -6.92
C GLU A 179 -8.99 -10.34 -6.26
N LEU A 180 -8.79 -9.04 -6.44
CA LEU A 180 -9.73 -8.02 -5.96
C LEU A 180 -11.11 -8.17 -6.60
N ALA A 181 -11.15 -8.41 -7.92
CA ALA A 181 -12.41 -8.61 -8.64
C ALA A 181 -13.18 -9.86 -8.19
N ALA A 182 -12.47 -10.93 -7.78
CA ALA A 182 -13.05 -12.17 -7.26
C ALA A 182 -13.82 -11.95 -5.94
N VAL A 183 -13.41 -10.98 -5.13
CA VAL A 183 -14.09 -10.60 -3.88
C VAL A 183 -15.05 -9.40 -4.06
N GLY A 184 -15.33 -9.00 -5.30
CA GLY A 184 -16.30 -7.95 -5.61
C GLY A 184 -15.72 -6.54 -5.74
N VAL A 185 -14.42 -6.34 -5.48
CA VAL A 185 -13.76 -5.03 -5.62
C VAL A 185 -13.40 -4.76 -7.08
N ARG A 186 -14.10 -3.84 -7.71
CA ARG A 186 -13.98 -3.56 -9.15
C ARG A 186 -13.72 -2.08 -9.42
N PRO A 187 -13.14 -1.74 -10.59
CA PRO A 187 -12.96 -0.35 -10.99
C PRO A 187 -14.27 0.45 -10.93
N GLY A 188 -14.20 1.65 -10.37
CA GLY A 188 -15.31 2.60 -10.28
C GLY A 188 -15.04 3.89 -11.05
N ALA A 189 -16.00 4.84 -10.97
CA ALA A 189 -15.87 6.14 -11.62
C ALA A 189 -14.92 7.09 -10.87
N ALA A 190 -14.86 7.01 -9.55
CA ALA A 190 -14.10 7.94 -8.71
C ALA A 190 -12.60 7.59 -8.68
N ARG A 191 -11.77 8.65 -8.69
CA ARG A 191 -10.35 8.60 -8.31
C ARG A 191 -10.20 9.24 -6.93
N TRP A 192 -9.45 8.61 -6.07
CA TRP A 192 -9.05 9.11 -4.75
C TRP A 192 -7.69 9.78 -4.80
#